data_8bdc17b54fabf4f3d3891c32ae1b7872
#
_entry.id   8bdc17b54fabf4f3d3891c32ae1b7872
#
_cell.length_a   1.000
_cell.length_b   1.000
_cell.length_c   1.000
_cell.angle_alpha   90.00
_cell.angle_beta   90.00
_cell.angle_gamma   90.00
#
_symmetry.space_group_name_H-M   'P 1'
#
loop_
_entity.id
_entity.type
_entity.pdbx_description
1 polymer ?
#
loop_
_entity_poly.entity_id
_entity_poly.type
_entity_poly.pdbx_seq_one_letter_code
_entity_poly.pdbx_strand_id
1 'polypeptide(L)'
;MLYCNLLVKGTRRITLKNGLKTLAMWLVIGIIFMVIIVSIIDNSDTKMSYSDLLMKIESGEVTEMEIASDGKKALVTLKGESVQKEVNIPNMQSFMDYTQESLASGEFQLTERSQSFAITLLSLLSPFGILIIFLLFWFLFMNNQQGGNKTMSFGKSKARLIGATEKNRVTFDDVAGVDEEKEELQEIVEFLKSPRKFIDMGARIPKGVLLVGQPGTGKTLLAKAVAGEAGVPFFIISGSDFVEMFVGVGASRVRDLFDQAKKNAPCIVFIDEIDAVGRQRGAGLGGGHDEREQTLNQLLVEMDGFAPNEGVIVLAATNRPDVLDKALLRPGRFDRQIVVSAPDVKAREQILEVHARKKKLADDVDLKIIAKNTSGFSGADLENVLNEAALLAARKNQDKIDMTDIEDAMVKVTMGPEKKTRVRSEKEKKLVSYHEAGHAVVSRYLPTQDPVHQISIVPRGMAGGYTMYRPTEDKSFMSKTEMEETIVSMLGGRAAEQLILNDISTGASNDIERATKIAREMVTKYGMSKRLGTIMFGSGQEEVFLGRDFGHQRDYSEHTADIIDEEVKKIIDTAYERALRILSENVDKLHIVAGILLEKEKIDGAEFEAIFNN
;
A
#
# COMPACT_ATOMS: atom_id res chain seq x y z
N MET A 1 10.84 8.06 -38.80
CA MET A 1 12.11 8.68 -38.35
C MET A 1 12.02 10.18 -38.03
N LEU A 2 10.97 10.91 -38.33
CA LEU A 2 10.87 12.38 -38.08
C LEU A 2 10.28 12.74 -36.68
N TYR A 3 9.58 11.84 -36.00
CA TYR A 3 8.99 12.12 -34.68
C TYR A 3 9.95 11.96 -33.48
N CYS A 4 11.08 11.30 -33.66
CA CYS A 4 12.06 11.10 -32.58
C CYS A 4 13.00 12.32 -32.36
N ASN A 5 13.12 13.21 -33.33
CA ASN A 5 14.04 14.37 -33.26
C ASN A 5 13.43 15.61 -32.56
N LEU A 6 12.13 15.67 -32.36
CA LEU A 6 11.48 16.82 -31.68
C LEU A 6 11.45 16.67 -30.16
N LEU A 7 11.41 15.46 -29.63
CA LEU A 7 11.45 15.19 -28.18
C LEU A 7 12.85 15.36 -27.56
N VAL A 8 13.92 15.16 -28.34
CA VAL A 8 15.30 15.32 -27.84
C VAL A 8 15.74 16.78 -27.75
N LYS A 9 15.15 17.70 -28.54
CA LYS A 9 15.47 19.14 -28.44
C LYS A 9 14.79 19.86 -27.28
N GLY A 10 13.64 19.38 -26.81
CA GLY A 10 12.92 19.98 -25.66
C GLY A 10 13.56 19.67 -24.31
N THR A 11 14.07 18.48 -24.12
CA THR A 11 14.70 18.03 -22.86
C THR A 11 16.10 18.60 -22.66
N ARG A 12 16.88 18.84 -23.71
CA ARG A 12 18.21 19.47 -23.58
C ARG A 12 18.19 20.93 -23.17
N ARG A 13 17.16 21.70 -23.49
CA ARG A 13 17.07 23.12 -23.07
C ARG A 13 16.72 23.30 -21.58
N ILE A 14 15.99 22.37 -20.98
CA ILE A 14 15.60 22.46 -19.57
C ILE A 14 16.76 22.04 -18.65
N THR A 15 17.55 21.06 -19.03
CA THR A 15 18.72 20.60 -18.25
C THR A 15 19.90 21.58 -18.29
N LEU A 16 20.14 22.27 -19.40
CA LEU A 16 21.20 23.30 -19.49
C LEU A 16 20.91 24.53 -18.60
N LYS A 17 19.65 24.96 -18.51
CA LYS A 17 19.27 26.13 -17.68
C LYS A 17 19.44 25.87 -16.19
N ASN A 18 19.20 24.67 -15.72
CA ASN A 18 19.41 24.28 -14.31
C ASN A 18 20.90 24.02 -14.02
N GLY A 19 21.64 23.43 -14.95
CA GLY A 19 23.07 23.21 -14.80
C GLY A 19 23.87 24.52 -14.70
N LEU A 20 23.54 25.54 -15.49
CA LEU A 20 24.19 26.86 -15.42
C LEU A 20 23.93 27.55 -14.06
N LYS A 21 22.73 27.44 -13.51
CA LYS A 21 22.40 28.01 -12.20
C LYS A 21 23.15 27.31 -11.05
N THR A 22 23.29 26.00 -11.11
CA THR A 22 24.05 25.23 -10.12
C THR A 22 25.53 25.55 -10.22
N LEU A 23 26.06 25.71 -11.43
CA LEU A 23 27.46 26.08 -11.66
C LEU A 23 27.77 27.49 -11.17
N ALA A 24 26.87 28.46 -11.38
CA ALA A 24 26.97 29.82 -10.85
C ALA A 24 26.95 29.85 -9.31
N MET A 25 26.12 29.01 -8.67
CA MET A 25 26.07 28.89 -7.22
C MET A 25 27.38 28.35 -6.64
N TRP A 26 27.95 27.31 -7.25
CA TRP A 26 29.24 26.76 -6.81
C TRP A 26 30.40 27.73 -7.05
N LEU A 27 30.35 28.55 -8.11
CA LEU A 27 31.32 29.59 -8.39
C LEU A 27 31.32 30.68 -7.33
N VAL A 28 30.13 31.13 -6.88
CA VAL A 28 29.97 32.11 -5.80
C VAL A 28 30.50 31.55 -4.48
N ILE A 29 30.16 30.30 -4.15
CA ILE A 29 30.68 29.63 -2.94
C ILE A 29 32.20 29.49 -3.02
N GLY A 30 32.76 29.14 -4.17
CA GLY A 30 34.20 29.05 -4.38
C GLY A 30 34.92 30.38 -4.19
N ILE A 31 34.35 31.49 -4.69
CA ILE A 31 34.89 32.85 -4.52
C ILE A 31 34.86 33.27 -3.04
N ILE A 32 33.75 33.01 -2.34
CA ILE A 32 33.63 33.31 -0.89
C ILE A 32 34.68 32.50 -0.11
N PHE A 33 34.86 31.22 -0.41
CA PHE A 33 35.84 30.35 0.23
C PHE A 33 37.29 30.82 -0.07
N MET A 34 37.56 31.24 -1.30
CA MET A 34 38.85 31.78 -1.71
C MET A 34 39.19 33.09 -0.95
N VAL A 35 38.22 34.01 -0.80
CA VAL A 35 38.39 35.25 -0.03
C VAL A 35 38.66 34.96 1.44
N ILE A 36 37.97 33.98 2.03
CA ILE A 36 38.24 33.54 3.43
C ILE A 36 39.62 32.93 3.56
N ILE A 37 40.05 32.09 2.63
CA ILE A 37 41.40 31.48 2.67
C ILE A 37 42.49 32.54 2.52
N VAL A 38 42.37 33.47 1.58
CA VAL A 38 43.31 34.58 1.41
C VAL A 38 43.39 35.45 2.67
N SER A 39 42.24 35.72 3.31
CA SER A 39 42.17 36.46 4.57
C SER A 39 42.82 35.73 5.77
N ILE A 40 42.90 34.42 5.75
CA ILE A 40 43.52 33.61 6.81
C ILE A 40 45.03 33.45 6.59
N ILE A 41 45.47 33.39 5.30
CA ILE A 41 46.89 33.17 4.97
C ILE A 41 47.74 34.41 5.19
N ASP A 42 47.18 35.62 5.23
CA ASP A 42 47.90 36.91 5.26
C ASP A 42 48.39 37.32 6.65
N ASN A 43 48.60 36.44 7.62
CA ASN A 43 48.71 36.92 8.99
C ASN A 43 49.76 36.30 9.93
N SER A 44 50.81 35.61 9.51
CA SER A 44 51.67 35.06 10.54
C SER A 44 53.19 35.31 10.54
N ASP A 45 53.84 35.66 9.44
CA ASP A 45 55.31 35.70 9.44
C ASP A 45 55.98 37.03 9.07
N THR A 46 55.25 38.12 8.87
CA THR A 46 55.76 39.42 8.39
C THR A 46 55.65 40.56 9.39
N LYS A 47 55.32 40.32 10.64
CA LYS A 47 55.21 41.38 11.68
C LYS A 47 56.41 41.44 12.58
N MET A 48 56.98 42.62 12.75
CA MET A 48 58.06 42.90 13.68
C MET A 48 57.60 43.90 14.76
N SER A 49 58.11 43.76 16.01
CA SER A 49 57.74 44.71 17.07
C SER A 49 58.40 46.05 16.85
N TYR A 50 57.83 47.12 17.42
CA TYR A 50 58.43 48.44 17.35
C TYR A 50 59.76 48.53 18.11
N SER A 51 59.90 47.79 19.22
CA SER A 51 61.11 47.72 19.98
C SER A 51 62.27 47.01 19.23
N ASP A 52 61.92 45.94 18.47
CA ASP A 52 62.90 45.24 17.64
C ASP A 52 63.35 46.11 16.43
N LEU A 53 62.48 46.94 15.93
CA LEU A 53 62.83 47.92 14.89
C LEU A 53 63.85 48.91 15.38
N LEU A 54 63.68 49.52 16.58
CA LEU A 54 64.63 50.47 17.16
C LEU A 54 65.99 49.82 17.38
N MET A 55 66.05 48.62 17.94
CA MET A 55 67.29 47.89 18.13
C MET A 55 68.03 47.59 16.79
N LYS A 56 67.27 47.27 15.74
CA LYS A 56 67.80 47.00 14.42
C LYS A 56 68.29 48.25 13.68
N ILE A 57 67.69 49.39 13.95
CA ILE A 57 68.24 50.69 13.50
C ILE A 57 69.56 51.01 14.18
N GLU A 58 69.66 50.88 15.50
CA GLU A 58 70.88 51.07 16.24
C GLU A 58 72.05 50.14 15.85
N SER A 59 71.68 48.89 15.48
CA SER A 59 72.67 47.91 15.01
C SER A 59 73.06 48.09 13.53
N GLY A 60 72.45 49.04 12.80
CA GLY A 60 72.69 49.26 11.38
C GLY A 60 72.25 48.14 10.45
N GLU A 61 71.29 47.38 10.90
CA GLU A 61 70.74 46.23 10.10
C GLU A 61 69.57 46.61 9.17
N VAL A 62 69.04 47.82 9.26
CA VAL A 62 67.96 48.33 8.37
C VAL A 62 68.60 48.91 7.10
N THR A 63 68.09 48.54 5.95
CA THR A 63 68.55 49.02 4.64
C THR A 63 67.59 50.06 4.03
N GLU A 64 66.32 49.78 4.08
CA GLU A 64 65.28 50.62 3.50
C GLU A 64 63.99 50.54 4.34
N MET A 65 63.29 51.65 4.46
CA MET A 65 62.03 51.76 5.16
C MET A 65 61.04 52.56 4.33
N GLU A 66 59.90 51.95 4.06
CA GLU A 66 58.75 52.61 3.39
C GLU A 66 57.68 52.93 4.46
N ILE A 67 57.34 54.17 4.63
CA ILE A 67 56.28 54.57 5.55
C ILE A 67 54.95 54.68 4.78
N ALA A 68 53.92 54.06 5.33
CA ALA A 68 52.57 54.24 4.80
C ALA A 68 52.07 55.69 4.94
N SER A 69 51.27 56.16 4.02
CA SER A 69 50.75 57.56 4.01
C SER A 69 49.91 57.91 5.25
N ASP A 70 49.47 56.94 6.07
CA ASP A 70 48.77 57.17 7.34
C ASP A 70 49.73 57.37 8.51
N GLY A 71 51.04 57.24 8.28
CA GLY A 71 52.08 57.41 9.29
C GLY A 71 52.10 56.44 10.43
N LYS A 72 51.25 55.38 10.38
CA LYS A 72 51.11 54.38 11.47
C LYS A 72 51.82 53.08 11.24
N LYS A 73 52.17 52.81 9.99
CA LYS A 73 52.82 51.54 9.61
C LYS A 73 54.02 51.80 8.73
N ALA A 74 55.07 51.02 8.91
CA ALA A 74 56.23 51.01 8.04
C ALA A 74 56.56 49.58 7.59
N LEU A 75 57.00 49.46 6.34
CA LEU A 75 57.64 48.22 5.84
C LEU A 75 59.12 48.39 5.90
N VAL A 76 59.80 47.46 6.55
CA VAL A 76 61.24 47.53 6.84
C VAL A 76 61.92 46.40 6.11
N THR A 77 62.99 46.74 5.36
CA THR A 77 63.89 45.76 4.72
C THR A 77 65.17 45.69 5.49
N LEU A 78 65.53 44.48 5.94
CA LEU A 78 66.76 44.22 6.73
C LEU A 78 67.90 43.74 5.80
N LYS A 79 69.13 44.01 6.22
CA LYS A 79 70.33 43.57 5.49
C LYS A 79 70.38 42.05 5.36
N GLY A 80 70.32 41.52 4.14
CA GLY A 80 70.37 40.08 3.88
C GLY A 80 69.04 39.36 3.87
N GLU A 81 67.90 40.02 4.19
CA GLU A 81 66.56 39.51 4.05
C GLU A 81 65.86 40.11 2.81
N SER A 82 65.22 39.31 2.00
CA SER A 82 64.41 39.77 0.86
C SER A 82 62.93 39.99 1.17
N VAL A 83 62.53 39.73 2.42
CA VAL A 83 61.12 39.85 2.87
C VAL A 83 60.98 41.12 3.71
N GLN A 84 60.04 41.99 3.29
CA GLN A 84 59.72 43.20 4.06
C GLN A 84 58.89 42.84 5.30
N LYS A 85 59.26 43.40 6.44
CA LYS A 85 58.54 43.21 7.73
C LYS A 85 57.70 44.45 8.03
N GLU A 86 56.44 44.22 8.38
CA GLU A 86 55.50 45.29 8.75
C GLU A 86 55.65 45.61 10.25
N VAL A 87 55.81 46.90 10.54
CA VAL A 87 55.95 47.45 11.92
C VAL A 87 54.93 48.54 12.13
N ASN A 88 54.22 48.49 13.26
CA ASN A 88 53.37 49.60 13.68
C ASN A 88 54.20 50.66 14.43
N ILE A 89 54.14 51.93 13.98
CA ILE A 89 54.80 53.07 14.60
C ILE A 89 53.76 53.79 15.48
N PRO A 90 53.89 53.75 16.80
CA PRO A 90 52.94 54.35 17.76
C PRO A 90 52.84 55.88 17.66
N ASN A 91 53.98 56.54 17.44
CA ASN A 91 54.07 57.99 17.28
C ASN A 91 55.16 58.31 16.24
N MET A 92 54.76 58.88 15.11
CA MET A 92 55.70 59.21 14.04
C MET A 92 56.70 60.31 14.42
N GLN A 93 56.25 61.28 15.18
CA GLN A 93 57.09 62.42 15.51
C GLN A 93 58.27 61.99 16.46
N SER A 94 57.96 61.21 17.46
CA SER A 94 58.99 60.63 18.36
C SER A 94 59.89 59.66 17.61
N PHE A 95 59.41 58.95 16.65
CA PHE A 95 60.19 58.06 15.79
C PHE A 95 61.14 58.84 14.88
N MET A 96 60.68 59.90 14.25
CA MET A 96 61.52 60.77 13.40
C MET A 96 62.61 61.46 14.23
N ASP A 97 62.29 61.95 15.46
CA ASP A 97 63.24 62.55 16.36
C ASP A 97 64.36 61.55 16.78
N TYR A 98 63.99 60.32 17.04
CA TYR A 98 64.91 59.26 17.42
C TYR A 98 65.82 58.79 16.26
N THR A 99 65.32 58.74 15.04
CA THR A 99 66.05 58.25 13.87
C THR A 99 66.74 59.35 13.09
N GLN A 100 66.63 60.59 13.49
CA GLN A 100 67.19 61.76 12.80
C GLN A 100 68.68 61.65 12.57
N GLU A 101 69.43 61.14 13.52
CA GLU A 101 70.92 61.02 13.48
C GLU A 101 71.31 59.88 12.48
N SER A 102 70.65 58.74 12.52
CA SER A 102 70.89 57.62 11.58
C SER A 102 70.41 57.93 10.17
N LEU A 103 69.39 58.78 9.98
CA LEU A 103 68.95 59.26 8.66
C LEU A 103 69.98 60.27 8.11
N ALA A 104 70.55 61.15 8.93
CA ALA A 104 71.50 62.11 8.50
C ALA A 104 72.87 61.49 8.15
N SER A 105 73.23 60.35 8.83
CA SER A 105 74.40 59.54 8.47
C SER A 105 74.26 58.68 7.25
N GLY A 106 73.00 58.54 6.70
CA GLY A 106 72.73 57.73 5.50
C GLY A 106 72.74 56.22 5.75
N GLU A 107 72.52 55.79 6.99
CA GLU A 107 72.52 54.35 7.33
C GLU A 107 71.36 53.57 6.69
N PHE A 108 70.20 54.22 6.46
CA PHE A 108 69.09 53.61 5.72
C PHE A 108 68.34 54.70 4.97
N GLN A 109 67.56 54.23 3.92
CA GLN A 109 66.70 55.11 3.11
C GLN A 109 65.27 55.07 3.61
N LEU A 110 64.67 56.31 3.78
CA LEU A 110 63.28 56.48 4.15
C LEU A 110 62.49 56.94 2.93
N THR A 111 61.47 56.18 2.52
CA THR A 111 60.59 56.52 1.41
C THR A 111 59.12 56.50 1.87
N GLU A 112 58.30 57.36 1.25
CA GLU A 112 56.86 57.40 1.50
C GLU A 112 56.16 56.58 0.43
N ARG A 113 55.36 55.62 0.86
CA ARG A 113 54.57 54.79 -0.03
C ARG A 113 53.32 55.52 -0.53
N SER A 114 53.25 55.89 -1.82
CA SER A 114 52.00 56.44 -2.38
C SER A 114 50.98 55.31 -2.59
N GLN A 115 49.85 55.44 -1.99
CA GLN A 115 48.76 54.49 -2.25
C GLN A 115 48.22 54.66 -3.67
N SER A 116 48.17 53.55 -4.42
CA SER A 116 47.53 53.55 -5.73
C SER A 116 46.04 53.86 -5.58
N PHE A 117 45.53 54.78 -6.34
CA PHE A 117 44.11 55.15 -6.39
C PHE A 117 43.18 53.92 -6.55
N ALA A 118 43.66 52.93 -7.28
CA ALA A 118 42.94 51.66 -7.46
C ALA A 118 42.71 50.88 -6.16
N ILE A 119 43.70 50.86 -5.24
CA ILE A 119 43.59 50.16 -3.95
C ILE A 119 42.65 50.91 -3.02
N THR A 120 42.68 52.26 -3.04
CA THR A 120 41.78 53.07 -2.23
C THR A 120 40.33 52.95 -2.73
N LEU A 121 40.12 52.90 -4.05
CA LEU A 121 38.80 52.65 -4.62
C LEU A 121 38.25 51.25 -4.29
N LEU A 122 39.13 50.25 -4.32
CA LEU A 122 38.77 48.85 -4.01
C LEU A 122 38.40 48.69 -2.52
N SER A 123 39.12 49.35 -1.63
CA SER A 123 38.82 49.32 -0.17
C SER A 123 37.49 50.00 0.15
N LEU A 124 37.15 51.06 -0.55
CA LEU A 124 35.88 51.81 -0.40
C LEU A 124 34.69 50.99 -0.95
N LEU A 125 34.91 50.19 -2.01
CA LEU A 125 33.91 49.34 -2.64
C LEU A 125 33.71 47.98 -1.90
N SER A 126 34.65 47.56 -1.09
CA SER A 126 34.61 46.28 -0.36
C SER A 126 33.34 46.07 0.47
N PRO A 127 32.89 46.98 1.36
CA PRO A 127 31.68 46.79 2.13
C PRO A 127 30.39 46.81 1.23
N PHE A 128 30.41 47.63 0.19
CA PHE A 128 29.27 47.65 -0.77
C PHE A 128 29.28 46.41 -1.67
N GLY A 129 30.42 45.86 -2.01
CA GLY A 129 30.52 44.61 -2.77
C GLY A 129 29.90 43.45 -2.02
N ILE A 130 30.15 43.29 -0.73
CA ILE A 130 29.53 42.27 0.14
C ILE A 130 28.02 42.49 0.20
N LEU A 131 27.56 43.72 0.36
CA LEU A 131 26.11 44.06 0.35
C LEU A 131 25.45 43.71 -0.98
N ILE A 132 26.10 44.04 -2.10
CA ILE A 132 25.57 43.75 -3.45
C ILE A 132 25.52 42.24 -3.68
N ILE A 133 26.54 41.46 -3.25
CA ILE A 133 26.55 40.02 -3.34
C ILE A 133 25.43 39.42 -2.46
N PHE A 134 25.22 39.96 -1.25
CA PHE A 134 24.13 39.52 -0.36
C PHE A 134 22.75 39.84 -0.97
N LEU A 135 22.54 41.02 -1.55
CA LEU A 135 21.30 41.41 -2.21
C LEU A 135 21.04 40.56 -3.47
N LEU A 136 22.08 40.26 -4.25
CA LEU A 136 21.99 39.35 -5.40
C LEU A 136 21.65 37.92 -4.97
N PHE A 137 22.30 37.42 -3.91
CA PHE A 137 21.97 36.14 -3.31
C PHE A 137 20.52 36.13 -2.77
N TRP A 138 20.10 37.18 -2.05
CA TRP A 138 18.76 37.32 -1.54
C TRP A 138 17.73 37.37 -2.66
N PHE A 139 18.01 38.13 -3.72
CA PHE A 139 17.14 38.22 -4.90
C PHE A 139 17.04 36.88 -5.65
N LEU A 140 18.14 36.17 -5.83
CA LEU A 140 18.16 34.85 -6.46
C LEU A 140 17.47 33.81 -5.56
N PHE A 141 17.64 33.90 -4.24
CA PHE A 141 16.97 33.05 -3.28
C PHE A 141 15.46 33.30 -3.24
N MET A 142 15.02 34.56 -3.20
CA MET A 142 13.60 34.91 -3.29
C MET A 142 12.97 34.53 -4.63
N ASN A 143 13.67 34.73 -5.74
CA ASN A 143 13.18 34.33 -7.06
C ASN A 143 13.11 32.81 -7.24
N ASN A 144 13.93 32.06 -6.50
CA ASN A 144 13.87 30.61 -6.45
C ASN A 144 12.72 30.11 -5.54
N GLN A 145 12.27 30.91 -4.56
CA GLN A 145 11.07 30.64 -3.76
C GLN A 145 9.77 30.88 -4.53
N GLN A 146 9.75 31.69 -5.57
CA GLN A 146 8.58 31.82 -6.46
C GLN A 146 8.36 30.57 -7.34
N GLY A 147 9.31 29.63 -7.41
CA GLY A 147 9.10 28.25 -7.88
C GLY A 147 8.44 27.33 -6.87
N GLY A 148 8.06 27.82 -5.69
CA GLY A 148 7.57 27.09 -4.52
C GLY A 148 6.07 26.77 -4.54
N ASN A 149 5.49 26.42 -5.69
CA ASN A 149 4.20 25.72 -5.72
C ASN A 149 4.27 24.30 -5.11
N LYS A 150 5.43 23.83 -4.68
CA LYS A 150 5.56 22.51 -4.03
C LYS A 150 5.13 22.50 -2.56
N THR A 151 5.28 23.61 -1.84
CA THR A 151 4.84 23.71 -0.44
C THR A 151 3.32 23.92 -0.30
N MET A 152 2.66 24.45 -1.31
CA MET A 152 1.18 24.55 -1.34
C MET A 152 0.50 23.29 -1.88
N SER A 153 1.24 22.26 -2.31
CA SER A 153 0.64 21.03 -2.86
C SER A 153 0.30 19.97 -1.82
N PHE A 154 0.67 20.12 -0.56
CA PHE A 154 0.37 19.15 0.49
C PHE A 154 -1.13 18.97 0.76
N GLY A 155 -1.94 20.01 0.55
CA GLY A 155 -3.39 19.97 0.72
C GLY A 155 -4.18 19.66 -0.55
N LYS A 156 -3.53 19.44 -1.71
CA LYS A 156 -4.23 19.09 -2.95
C LYS A 156 -4.61 17.63 -2.97
N SER A 157 -5.79 17.35 -3.51
CA SER A 157 -6.29 15.99 -3.72
C SER A 157 -5.35 15.19 -4.64
N LYS A 158 -5.08 13.94 -4.27
CA LYS A 158 -4.38 12.96 -5.10
C LYS A 158 -5.32 12.23 -6.06
N ALA A 159 -6.58 12.65 -6.17
CA ALA A 159 -7.57 12.01 -7.02
C ALA A 159 -7.11 11.95 -8.47
N ARG A 160 -7.27 10.78 -9.08
CA ARG A 160 -7.02 10.57 -10.51
C ARG A 160 -8.31 10.86 -11.27
N LEU A 161 -8.25 11.80 -12.20
CA LEU A 161 -9.33 12.07 -13.13
C LEU A 161 -9.20 11.14 -14.34
N ILE A 162 -10.21 10.32 -14.58
CA ILE A 162 -10.39 9.54 -15.81
C ILE A 162 -11.37 10.34 -16.68
N GLY A 163 -10.86 10.87 -17.79
CA GLY A 163 -11.64 11.74 -18.67
C GLY A 163 -12.74 10.99 -19.41
N ALA A 164 -13.82 11.68 -19.70
CA ALA A 164 -14.96 11.14 -20.46
C ALA A 164 -14.60 10.69 -21.90
N THR A 165 -13.45 11.09 -22.43
CA THR A 165 -13.02 10.82 -23.82
C THR A 165 -11.96 9.73 -23.98
N GLU A 166 -11.59 9.01 -22.92
CA GLU A 166 -10.61 7.92 -23.04
C GLU A 166 -11.12 6.77 -23.92
N LYS A 167 -10.27 6.29 -24.85
CA LYS A 167 -10.60 5.22 -25.82
C LYS A 167 -10.92 3.85 -25.19
N ASN A 168 -10.55 3.62 -23.94
CA ASN A 168 -10.75 2.36 -23.20
C ASN A 168 -11.67 2.58 -21.99
N ARG A 169 -12.92 2.97 -22.24
CA ARG A 169 -13.91 3.04 -21.17
C ARG A 169 -14.39 1.65 -20.77
N VAL A 170 -14.48 1.42 -19.49
CA VAL A 170 -15.18 0.28 -18.92
C VAL A 170 -16.67 0.60 -18.94
N THR A 171 -17.47 -0.30 -19.48
CA THR A 171 -18.95 -0.20 -19.56
C THR A 171 -19.59 -1.38 -18.83
N PHE A 172 -20.92 -1.43 -18.79
CA PHE A 172 -21.64 -2.57 -18.21
C PHE A 172 -21.41 -3.89 -18.96
N ASP A 173 -20.96 -3.84 -20.22
CA ASP A 173 -20.58 -5.03 -20.99
C ASP A 173 -19.26 -5.67 -20.50
N ASP A 174 -18.43 -4.91 -19.79
CA ASP A 174 -17.18 -5.39 -19.19
C ASP A 174 -17.37 -5.92 -17.76
N VAL A 175 -18.57 -5.77 -17.21
CA VAL A 175 -18.94 -6.25 -15.87
C VAL A 175 -19.95 -7.36 -16.03
N ALA A 176 -19.74 -8.51 -15.41
CA ALA A 176 -20.62 -9.67 -15.48
C ALA A 176 -21.04 -10.14 -14.09
N GLY A 177 -22.16 -10.85 -14.01
CA GLY A 177 -22.63 -11.54 -12.80
C GLY A 177 -23.10 -10.63 -11.67
N VAL A 178 -23.57 -9.43 -11.97
CA VAL A 178 -24.12 -8.45 -11.02
C VAL A 178 -25.29 -7.71 -11.71
N ASP A 179 -26.23 -8.48 -12.25
CA ASP A 179 -27.29 -7.93 -13.10
C ASP A 179 -28.25 -7.05 -12.29
N GLU A 180 -28.62 -7.45 -11.07
CA GLU A 180 -29.48 -6.70 -10.17
C GLU A 180 -28.81 -5.40 -9.70
N GLU A 181 -27.53 -5.44 -9.36
CA GLU A 181 -26.76 -4.26 -8.97
C GLU A 181 -26.59 -3.27 -10.13
N LYS A 182 -26.49 -3.79 -11.38
CA LYS A 182 -26.47 -2.96 -12.58
C LYS A 182 -27.80 -2.27 -12.80
N GLU A 183 -28.92 -2.97 -12.61
CA GLU A 183 -30.26 -2.41 -12.76
C GLU A 183 -30.48 -1.25 -11.76
N GLU A 184 -30.10 -1.45 -10.49
CA GLU A 184 -30.16 -0.37 -9.49
C GLU A 184 -29.28 0.83 -9.85
N LEU A 185 -28.10 0.60 -10.42
CA LEU A 185 -27.19 1.66 -10.83
C LEU A 185 -27.56 2.31 -12.15
N GLN A 186 -28.40 1.66 -12.96
CA GLN A 186 -28.90 2.19 -14.24
C GLN A 186 -29.71 3.47 -14.03
N GLU A 187 -30.44 3.60 -12.91
CA GLU A 187 -31.14 4.85 -12.57
C GLU A 187 -30.17 6.03 -12.44
N ILE A 188 -28.99 5.78 -11.87
CA ILE A 188 -27.95 6.81 -11.72
C ILE A 188 -27.37 7.19 -13.09
N VAL A 189 -27.13 6.19 -13.94
CA VAL A 189 -26.65 6.42 -15.30
C VAL A 189 -27.67 7.25 -16.09
N GLU A 190 -28.96 6.92 -16.02
CA GLU A 190 -30.02 7.67 -16.68
C GLU A 190 -30.12 9.11 -16.17
N PHE A 191 -30.02 9.31 -14.85
CA PHE A 191 -30.01 10.65 -14.28
C PHE A 191 -28.84 11.48 -14.80
N LEU A 192 -27.62 10.93 -14.81
CA LEU A 192 -26.44 11.63 -15.29
C LEU A 192 -26.52 11.96 -16.79
N LYS A 193 -27.16 11.08 -17.58
CA LYS A 193 -27.43 11.32 -19.01
C LYS A 193 -28.55 12.35 -19.25
N SER A 194 -29.59 12.34 -18.42
CA SER A 194 -30.82 13.13 -18.64
C SER A 194 -31.44 13.64 -17.32
N PRO A 195 -30.79 14.58 -16.62
CA PRO A 195 -31.22 15.03 -15.27
C PRO A 195 -32.64 15.65 -15.28
N ARG A 196 -33.00 16.35 -16.34
CA ARG A 196 -34.30 17.06 -16.45
C ARG A 196 -35.51 16.14 -16.29
N LYS A 197 -35.46 14.94 -16.87
CA LYS A 197 -36.54 13.93 -16.77
C LYS A 197 -36.93 13.64 -15.32
N PHE A 198 -35.97 13.54 -14.43
CA PHE A 198 -36.18 13.22 -13.01
C PHE A 198 -36.59 14.47 -12.21
N ILE A 199 -36.01 15.63 -12.51
CA ILE A 199 -36.32 16.90 -11.86
C ILE A 199 -37.76 17.32 -12.12
N ASP A 200 -38.22 17.19 -13.36
CA ASP A 200 -39.59 17.57 -13.77
C ASP A 200 -40.64 16.68 -13.10
N MET A 201 -40.30 15.43 -12.76
CA MET A 201 -41.15 14.51 -11.99
C MET A 201 -41.06 14.73 -10.49
N GLY A 202 -40.22 15.62 -9.99
CA GLY A 202 -40.01 15.88 -8.55
C GLY A 202 -39.22 14.80 -7.84
N ALA A 203 -38.57 13.87 -8.57
CA ALA A 203 -37.75 12.81 -8.00
C ALA A 203 -36.46 13.39 -7.36
N ARG A 204 -36.08 12.83 -6.22
CA ARG A 204 -34.80 13.10 -5.55
C ARG A 204 -33.84 11.96 -5.85
N ILE A 205 -32.74 12.27 -6.51
CA ILE A 205 -31.68 11.30 -6.79
C ILE A 205 -30.77 11.16 -5.56
N PRO A 206 -30.31 9.95 -5.24
CA PRO A 206 -29.37 9.74 -4.16
C PRO A 206 -28.07 10.52 -4.43
N LYS A 207 -27.60 11.26 -3.41
CA LYS A 207 -26.33 11.98 -3.49
C LYS A 207 -25.13 11.03 -3.43
N GLY A 208 -25.31 9.92 -2.72
CA GLY A 208 -24.27 8.93 -2.54
C GLY A 208 -24.79 7.51 -2.54
N VAL A 209 -24.00 6.60 -3.10
CA VAL A 209 -24.23 5.16 -3.09
C VAL A 209 -23.03 4.46 -2.49
N LEU A 210 -23.29 3.57 -1.54
CA LEU A 210 -22.29 2.75 -0.90
C LEU A 210 -22.31 1.33 -1.48
N LEU A 211 -21.22 0.92 -2.12
CA LEU A 211 -21.00 -0.44 -2.59
C LEU A 211 -20.37 -1.26 -1.46
N VAL A 212 -21.07 -2.28 -1.01
CA VAL A 212 -20.65 -3.15 0.09
C VAL A 212 -20.39 -4.55 -0.43
N GLY A 213 -19.35 -5.24 0.02
CA GLY A 213 -19.11 -6.63 -0.38
C GLY A 213 -17.70 -7.09 -0.08
N GLN A 214 -17.45 -8.38 -0.25
CA GLN A 214 -16.15 -8.98 -0.03
C GLN A 214 -15.07 -8.42 -0.98
N PRO A 215 -13.78 -8.51 -0.63
CA PRO A 215 -12.69 -8.16 -1.54
C PRO A 215 -12.81 -8.96 -2.85
N GLY A 216 -12.46 -8.33 -3.98
CA GLY A 216 -12.44 -9.00 -5.28
C GLY A 216 -13.80 -9.17 -5.99
N THR A 217 -14.92 -8.72 -5.41
CA THR A 217 -16.26 -8.84 -6.02
C THR A 217 -16.54 -7.83 -7.15
N GLY A 218 -15.60 -6.95 -7.48
CA GLY A 218 -15.74 -6.04 -8.62
C GLY A 218 -16.30 -4.65 -8.31
N LYS A 219 -16.42 -4.23 -7.04
CA LYS A 219 -16.98 -2.92 -6.62
C LYS A 219 -16.36 -1.74 -7.36
N THR A 220 -15.04 -1.68 -7.43
CA THR A 220 -14.29 -0.62 -8.13
C THR A 220 -14.51 -0.68 -9.65
N LEU A 221 -14.63 -1.89 -10.22
CA LEU A 221 -14.92 -2.09 -11.63
C LEU A 221 -16.34 -1.61 -11.98
N LEU A 222 -17.32 -1.96 -11.14
CA LEU A 222 -18.71 -1.55 -11.26
C LEU A 222 -18.84 -0.02 -11.21
N ALA A 223 -18.16 0.66 -10.27
CA ALA A 223 -18.15 2.12 -10.18
C ALA A 223 -17.57 2.78 -11.46
N LYS A 224 -16.50 2.20 -12.03
CA LYS A 224 -15.93 2.66 -13.32
C LYS A 224 -16.92 2.45 -14.46
N ALA A 225 -17.62 1.31 -14.47
CA ALA A 225 -18.62 1.01 -15.50
C ALA A 225 -19.80 1.98 -15.48
N VAL A 226 -20.28 2.37 -14.30
CA VAL A 226 -21.33 3.41 -14.17
C VAL A 226 -20.89 4.73 -14.80
N ALA A 227 -19.66 5.17 -14.53
CA ALA A 227 -19.15 6.41 -15.11
C ALA A 227 -18.93 6.30 -16.63
N GLY A 228 -18.42 5.16 -17.09
CA GLY A 228 -18.25 4.88 -18.51
C GLY A 228 -19.58 4.81 -19.26
N GLU A 229 -20.57 4.16 -18.69
CA GLU A 229 -21.92 4.06 -19.24
C GLU A 229 -22.64 5.42 -19.28
N ALA A 230 -22.50 6.21 -18.20
CA ALA A 230 -23.03 7.57 -18.14
C ALA A 230 -22.28 8.55 -19.05
N GLY A 231 -21.05 8.27 -19.43
CA GLY A 231 -20.23 9.15 -20.25
C GLY A 231 -19.72 10.39 -19.52
N VAL A 232 -19.56 10.33 -18.19
CA VAL A 232 -19.16 11.45 -17.35
C VAL A 232 -17.72 11.28 -16.82
N PRO A 233 -17.06 12.38 -16.39
CA PRO A 233 -15.78 12.32 -15.71
C PRO A 233 -15.84 11.49 -14.43
N PHE A 234 -14.76 10.73 -14.16
CA PHE A 234 -14.66 9.85 -13.00
C PHE A 234 -13.43 10.23 -12.16
N PHE A 235 -13.68 10.70 -10.94
CA PHE A 235 -12.64 10.99 -9.95
C PHE A 235 -12.49 9.78 -9.04
N ILE A 236 -11.30 9.19 -8.98
CA ILE A 236 -11.01 8.03 -8.12
C ILE A 236 -9.96 8.40 -7.07
N ILE A 237 -10.24 8.06 -5.82
CA ILE A 237 -9.34 8.22 -4.69
C ILE A 237 -9.53 7.06 -3.71
N SER A 238 -8.47 6.66 -3.00
CA SER A 238 -8.59 5.76 -1.85
C SER A 238 -8.88 6.53 -0.57
N GLY A 239 -9.72 5.99 0.32
CA GLY A 239 -9.93 6.54 1.65
C GLY A 239 -8.63 6.70 2.44
N SER A 240 -7.66 5.82 2.22
CA SER A 240 -6.33 5.91 2.82
C SER A 240 -5.54 7.17 2.40
N ASP A 241 -5.79 7.72 1.20
CA ASP A 241 -5.14 8.94 0.73
C ASP A 241 -5.54 10.20 1.51
N PHE A 242 -6.63 10.14 2.26
CA PHE A 242 -7.06 11.22 3.13
C PHE A 242 -6.42 11.15 4.52
N VAL A 243 -5.86 10.00 4.91
CA VAL A 243 -5.22 9.83 6.22
C VAL A 243 -3.76 10.27 6.13
N GLU A 244 -3.41 11.29 6.91
CA GLU A 244 -2.05 11.85 6.97
C GLU A 244 -1.65 12.08 8.43
N MET A 245 -0.35 12.27 8.69
CA MET A 245 0.13 12.55 10.05
C MET A 245 -0.12 13.99 10.51
N PHE A 246 -0.39 14.90 9.56
CA PHE A 246 -0.58 16.32 9.86
C PHE A 246 -2.07 16.67 9.90
N VAL A 247 -2.51 17.21 11.02
CA VAL A 247 -3.90 17.62 11.26
C VAL A 247 -4.36 18.63 10.20
N GLY A 248 -5.53 18.40 9.61
CA GLY A 248 -6.17 19.28 8.64
C GLY A 248 -5.78 19.06 7.18
N VAL A 249 -4.76 18.23 6.88
CA VAL A 249 -4.36 17.94 5.50
C VAL A 249 -5.42 17.08 4.80
N GLY A 250 -5.93 16.04 5.48
CA GLY A 250 -7.01 15.20 4.97
C GLY A 250 -8.27 16.00 4.66
N ALA A 251 -8.70 16.85 5.58
CA ALA A 251 -9.86 17.73 5.38
C ALA A 251 -9.66 18.70 4.19
N SER A 252 -8.43 19.20 3.99
CA SER A 252 -8.10 20.05 2.84
C SER A 252 -8.18 19.29 1.52
N ARG A 253 -7.73 18.01 1.49
CA ARG A 253 -7.84 17.15 0.29
C ARG A 253 -9.29 16.81 -0.04
N VAL A 254 -10.11 16.55 0.97
CA VAL A 254 -11.56 16.34 0.77
C VAL A 254 -12.16 17.57 0.10
N ARG A 255 -11.92 18.76 0.64
CA ARG A 255 -12.44 20.02 0.06
C ARG A 255 -11.98 20.21 -1.38
N ASP A 256 -10.70 20.06 -1.67
CA ASP A 256 -10.13 20.19 -3.02
C ASP A 256 -10.74 19.18 -4.01
N LEU A 257 -10.96 17.93 -3.58
CA LEU A 257 -11.63 16.90 -4.38
C LEU A 257 -13.05 17.33 -4.78
N PHE A 258 -13.85 17.77 -3.82
CA PHE A 258 -15.23 18.17 -4.05
C PHE A 258 -15.32 19.47 -4.86
N ASP A 259 -14.40 20.41 -4.66
CA ASP A 259 -14.29 21.62 -5.50
C ASP A 259 -13.94 21.27 -6.95
N GLN A 260 -13.08 20.29 -7.18
CA GLN A 260 -12.77 19.80 -8.52
C GLN A 260 -13.97 19.09 -9.15
N ALA A 261 -14.69 18.28 -8.38
CA ALA A 261 -15.89 17.59 -8.84
C ALA A 261 -16.99 18.57 -9.25
N LYS A 262 -17.27 19.60 -8.44
CA LYS A 262 -18.25 20.67 -8.75
C LYS A 262 -17.91 21.41 -10.06
N LYS A 263 -16.62 21.66 -10.33
CA LYS A 263 -16.16 22.31 -11.56
C LYS A 263 -16.31 21.44 -12.82
N ASN A 264 -16.39 20.11 -12.63
CA ASN A 264 -16.48 19.14 -13.72
C ASN A 264 -17.84 18.41 -13.76
N ALA A 265 -18.85 18.96 -13.12
CA ALA A 265 -20.21 18.39 -13.15
C ALA A 265 -20.81 18.44 -14.57
N PRO A 266 -21.55 17.39 -15.01
CA PRO A 266 -21.87 16.19 -14.26
C PRO A 266 -20.69 15.20 -14.16
N CYS A 267 -20.46 14.63 -12.97
CA CYS A 267 -19.34 13.70 -12.74
C CYS A 267 -19.64 12.72 -11.60
N ILE A 268 -18.80 11.68 -11.50
CA ILE A 268 -18.82 10.72 -10.40
C ILE A 268 -17.52 10.87 -9.58
N VAL A 269 -17.66 10.95 -8.26
CA VAL A 269 -16.56 10.84 -7.30
C VAL A 269 -16.61 9.46 -6.68
N PHE A 270 -15.54 8.68 -6.82
CA PHE A 270 -15.43 7.35 -6.24
C PHE A 270 -14.38 7.34 -5.14
N ILE A 271 -14.81 6.90 -3.96
CA ILE A 271 -13.95 6.74 -2.78
C ILE A 271 -13.84 5.26 -2.48
N ASP A 272 -12.70 4.66 -2.80
CA ASP A 272 -12.43 3.26 -2.47
C ASP A 272 -11.98 3.14 -1.00
N GLU A 273 -12.25 2.01 -0.36
CA GLU A 273 -11.88 1.76 1.04
C GLU A 273 -12.31 2.89 1.98
N ILE A 274 -13.57 3.33 1.89
CA ILE A 274 -14.11 4.44 2.69
C ILE A 274 -13.97 4.22 4.20
N ASP A 275 -13.90 2.96 4.64
CA ASP A 275 -13.70 2.56 6.04
C ASP A 275 -12.36 3.04 6.62
N ALA A 276 -11.35 3.36 5.78
CA ALA A 276 -10.11 3.98 6.24
C ALA A 276 -10.34 5.35 6.92
N VAL A 277 -11.35 6.10 6.48
CA VAL A 277 -11.72 7.43 7.01
C VAL A 277 -13.02 7.39 7.80
N GLY A 278 -13.98 6.57 7.33
CA GLY A 278 -15.36 6.52 7.82
C GLY A 278 -15.60 5.68 9.06
N ARG A 279 -14.57 5.23 9.77
CA ARG A 279 -14.70 4.35 10.94
C ARG A 279 -15.37 5.06 12.12
N GLN A 280 -16.20 4.31 12.88
CA GLN A 280 -16.84 4.78 14.11
C GLN A 280 -15.84 5.32 15.13
N ARG A 281 -16.27 6.31 15.90
CA ARG A 281 -15.52 6.94 16.98
C ARG A 281 -15.23 5.92 18.08
N GLY A 282 -13.97 5.57 18.29
CA GLY A 282 -13.55 4.73 19.42
C GLY A 282 -13.02 5.59 20.56
N ALA A 283 -13.21 5.18 21.80
CA ALA A 283 -12.64 5.80 22.99
C ALA A 283 -11.12 5.54 23.09
N GLY A 284 -10.33 5.89 22.05
CA GLY A 284 -8.89 5.68 21.99
C GLY A 284 -8.11 6.96 22.32
N LEU A 285 -7.21 6.87 23.31
CA LEU A 285 -6.24 7.91 23.67
C LEU A 285 -5.07 7.91 22.65
N GLY A 286 -5.14 8.74 21.60
CA GLY A 286 -4.00 8.90 20.67
C GLY A 286 -4.25 9.90 19.54
N GLY A 287 -3.30 10.81 19.27
CA GLY A 287 -3.40 11.96 18.35
C GLY A 287 -3.62 11.63 16.85
N GLY A 288 -3.68 10.36 16.43
CA GLY A 288 -4.07 9.97 15.07
C GLY A 288 -5.58 9.86 14.87
N HIS A 289 -6.38 9.97 15.93
CA HIS A 289 -7.84 9.92 15.85
C HIS A 289 -8.45 11.27 15.46
N ASP A 290 -7.87 12.37 15.93
CA ASP A 290 -8.38 13.74 15.69
C ASP A 290 -8.33 14.11 14.20
N GLU A 291 -7.32 13.68 13.48
CA GLU A 291 -7.16 13.95 12.05
C GLU A 291 -8.21 13.21 11.21
N ARG A 292 -8.42 11.91 11.51
CA ARG A 292 -9.45 11.12 10.82
C ARG A 292 -10.85 11.67 11.09
N GLU A 293 -11.15 12.03 12.33
CA GLU A 293 -12.44 12.61 12.69
C GLU A 293 -12.67 13.95 11.99
N GLN A 294 -11.65 14.81 11.92
CA GLN A 294 -11.73 16.07 11.20
C GLN A 294 -11.96 15.84 9.69
N THR A 295 -11.31 14.85 9.12
CA THR A 295 -11.46 14.47 7.71
C THR A 295 -12.85 13.90 7.44
N LEU A 296 -13.36 13.02 8.31
CA LEU A 296 -14.73 12.50 8.22
C LEU A 296 -15.75 13.63 8.32
N ASN A 297 -15.61 14.51 9.30
CA ASN A 297 -16.51 15.65 9.45
C ASN A 297 -16.51 16.55 8.21
N GLN A 298 -15.34 16.78 7.59
CA GLN A 298 -15.27 17.55 6.35
C GLN A 298 -15.98 16.82 5.19
N LEU A 299 -15.82 15.49 5.09
CA LEU A 299 -16.53 14.69 4.09
C LEU A 299 -18.05 14.80 4.25
N LEU A 300 -18.55 14.72 5.48
CA LEU A 300 -19.96 14.89 5.79
C LEU A 300 -20.46 16.29 5.41
N VAL A 301 -19.67 17.33 5.71
CA VAL A 301 -20.02 18.73 5.36
C VAL A 301 -20.08 18.90 3.84
N GLU A 302 -19.12 18.35 3.07
CA GLU A 302 -19.13 18.47 1.62
C GLU A 302 -20.32 17.73 1.00
N MET A 303 -20.66 16.52 1.50
CA MET A 303 -21.83 15.78 1.04
C MET A 303 -23.15 16.49 1.35
N ASP A 304 -23.27 17.08 2.55
CA ASP A 304 -24.45 17.88 2.93
C ASP A 304 -24.53 19.17 2.11
N GLY A 305 -23.40 19.74 1.75
CA GLY A 305 -23.27 21.01 1.01
C GLY A 305 -23.65 20.94 -0.47
N PHE A 306 -23.96 19.77 -1.03
CA PHE A 306 -24.48 19.66 -2.39
C PHE A 306 -25.93 20.18 -2.45
N ALA A 307 -26.18 21.11 -3.36
CA ALA A 307 -27.55 21.42 -3.72
C ALA A 307 -28.22 20.20 -4.41
N PRO A 308 -29.53 20.02 -4.28
CA PRO A 308 -30.24 19.01 -5.04
C PRO A 308 -29.94 19.22 -6.54
N ASN A 309 -29.48 18.14 -7.21
CA ASN A 309 -29.28 18.12 -8.67
C ASN A 309 -28.03 18.88 -9.21
N GLU A 310 -26.98 19.11 -8.42
CA GLU A 310 -25.70 19.64 -8.90
C GLU A 310 -24.96 18.73 -9.90
N GLY A 311 -25.45 17.51 -10.13
CA GLY A 311 -24.87 16.57 -11.09
C GLY A 311 -23.59 15.87 -10.59
N VAL A 312 -23.27 15.98 -9.32
CA VAL A 312 -22.17 15.23 -8.68
C VAL A 312 -22.75 14.08 -7.89
N ILE A 313 -22.33 12.84 -8.18
CA ILE A 313 -22.72 11.66 -7.43
C ILE A 313 -21.48 11.05 -6.79
N VAL A 314 -21.60 10.72 -5.51
CA VAL A 314 -20.52 10.10 -4.75
C VAL A 314 -20.79 8.59 -4.67
N LEU A 315 -19.91 7.80 -5.25
CA LEU A 315 -19.88 6.35 -5.03
C LEU A 315 -18.79 6.05 -4.01
N ALA A 316 -19.06 5.18 -3.05
CA ALA A 316 -18.02 4.70 -2.14
C ALA A 316 -18.02 3.17 -2.10
N ALA A 317 -16.88 2.55 -1.81
CA ALA A 317 -16.77 1.12 -1.63
C ALA A 317 -16.16 0.78 -0.28
N THR A 318 -16.67 -0.29 0.35
CA THR A 318 -16.10 -0.85 1.57
C THR A 318 -16.25 -2.37 1.59
N ASN A 319 -15.31 -3.02 2.23
CA ASN A 319 -15.39 -4.44 2.57
C ASN A 319 -15.93 -4.65 4.01
N ARG A 320 -16.05 -3.57 4.79
CA ARG A 320 -16.41 -3.60 6.21
C ARG A 320 -17.48 -2.54 6.54
N PRO A 321 -18.74 -2.80 6.19
CA PRO A 321 -19.83 -1.87 6.50
C PRO A 321 -20.08 -1.74 8.01
N ASP A 322 -19.72 -2.77 8.80
CA ASP A 322 -19.85 -2.86 10.25
C ASP A 322 -19.07 -1.79 11.01
N VAL A 323 -17.93 -1.36 10.49
CA VAL A 323 -17.06 -0.36 11.14
C VAL A 323 -17.39 1.09 10.76
N LEU A 324 -18.31 1.32 9.80
CA LEU A 324 -18.63 2.66 9.33
C LEU A 324 -19.43 3.47 10.36
N ASP A 325 -19.12 4.76 10.47
CA ASP A 325 -19.89 5.70 11.26
C ASP A 325 -21.31 5.83 10.69
N LYS A 326 -22.32 5.64 11.55
CA LYS A 326 -23.74 5.73 11.21
C LYS A 326 -24.12 7.09 10.60
N ALA A 327 -23.33 8.14 10.85
CA ALA A 327 -23.53 9.45 10.24
C ALA A 327 -23.37 9.45 8.72
N LEU A 328 -22.51 8.57 8.16
CA LEU A 328 -22.36 8.41 6.71
C LEU A 328 -23.59 7.81 6.05
N LEU A 329 -24.34 6.98 6.79
CA LEU A 329 -25.50 6.22 6.29
C LEU A 329 -26.82 6.97 6.46
N ARG A 330 -26.77 8.23 6.89
CA ARG A 330 -27.99 9.06 7.02
C ARG A 330 -28.48 9.55 5.67
N PRO A 331 -29.82 9.70 5.49
CA PRO A 331 -30.39 10.29 4.27
C PRO A 331 -29.74 11.63 3.91
N GLY A 332 -29.45 11.82 2.62
CA GLY A 332 -28.73 12.98 2.09
C GLY A 332 -27.23 12.79 1.96
N ARG A 333 -26.69 11.61 2.34
CA ARG A 333 -25.29 11.22 2.24
C ARG A 333 -25.18 9.92 1.42
N PHE A 334 -24.86 8.78 2.03
CA PHE A 334 -24.95 7.49 1.36
C PHE A 334 -26.38 6.93 1.53
N ASP A 335 -27.27 7.44 0.72
CA ASP A 335 -28.71 7.14 0.81
C ASP A 335 -29.03 5.71 0.39
N ARG A 336 -28.21 5.14 -0.50
CA ARG A 336 -28.42 3.82 -1.05
C ARG A 336 -27.22 2.93 -0.75
N GLN A 337 -27.48 1.70 -0.35
CA GLN A 337 -26.46 0.69 -0.15
C GLN A 337 -26.72 -0.46 -1.12
N ILE A 338 -25.73 -0.80 -1.92
CA ILE A 338 -25.78 -1.90 -2.87
C ILE A 338 -24.78 -2.96 -2.42
N VAL A 339 -25.29 -4.17 -2.15
CA VAL A 339 -24.47 -5.29 -1.70
C VAL A 339 -23.99 -6.08 -2.91
N VAL A 340 -22.70 -6.04 -3.19
CA VAL A 340 -22.06 -6.81 -4.25
C VAL A 340 -21.56 -8.12 -3.65
N SER A 341 -22.37 -9.16 -3.78
CA SER A 341 -22.12 -10.48 -3.21
C SER A 341 -21.06 -11.27 -3.98
N ALA A 342 -20.59 -12.39 -3.39
CA ALA A 342 -19.81 -13.36 -4.15
C ALA A 342 -20.69 -13.94 -5.28
N PRO A 343 -20.12 -14.18 -6.48
CA PRO A 343 -20.89 -14.60 -7.65
C PRO A 343 -21.37 -16.06 -7.50
N ASP A 344 -22.60 -16.33 -7.91
CA ASP A 344 -23.16 -17.67 -8.06
C ASP A 344 -22.58 -18.40 -9.29
N VAL A 345 -22.96 -19.63 -9.53
CA VAL A 345 -22.44 -20.44 -10.67
C VAL A 345 -22.65 -19.73 -12.00
N LYS A 346 -23.83 -19.13 -12.24
CA LYS A 346 -24.16 -18.44 -13.48
C LYS A 346 -23.34 -17.17 -13.64
N ALA A 347 -23.22 -16.41 -12.57
CA ALA A 347 -22.39 -15.21 -12.53
C ALA A 347 -20.90 -15.53 -12.75
N ARG A 348 -20.39 -16.63 -12.17
CA ARG A 348 -19.00 -17.06 -12.39
C ARG A 348 -18.76 -17.47 -13.86
N GLU A 349 -19.72 -18.16 -14.50
CA GLU A 349 -19.63 -18.47 -15.92
C GLU A 349 -19.51 -17.19 -16.75
N GLN A 350 -20.40 -16.21 -16.55
CA GLN A 350 -20.37 -14.92 -17.24
C GLN A 350 -19.06 -14.13 -16.98
N ILE A 351 -18.56 -14.14 -15.76
CA ILE A 351 -17.28 -13.50 -15.41
C ILE A 351 -16.12 -14.17 -16.15
N LEU A 352 -16.10 -15.50 -16.17
CA LEU A 352 -15.09 -16.27 -16.91
C LEU A 352 -15.15 -15.96 -18.42
N GLU A 353 -16.33 -15.85 -19.01
CA GLU A 353 -16.50 -15.46 -20.41
C GLU A 353 -15.89 -14.09 -20.72
N VAL A 354 -16.13 -13.08 -19.83
CA VAL A 354 -15.54 -11.74 -20.00
C VAL A 354 -14.03 -11.80 -19.96
N HIS A 355 -13.44 -12.51 -18.98
CA HIS A 355 -11.99 -12.61 -18.84
C HIS A 355 -11.33 -13.51 -19.90
N ALA A 356 -12.10 -14.44 -20.49
CA ALA A 356 -11.66 -15.30 -21.58
C ALA A 356 -11.56 -14.59 -22.94
N ARG A 357 -12.29 -13.49 -23.17
CA ARG A 357 -12.32 -12.76 -24.46
C ARG A 357 -10.96 -12.43 -25.05
N LYS A 358 -9.96 -12.22 -24.21
CA LYS A 358 -8.57 -11.85 -24.60
C LYS A 358 -7.59 -13.02 -24.52
N LYS A 359 -8.05 -14.25 -24.28
CA LYS A 359 -7.21 -15.43 -24.07
C LYS A 359 -7.48 -16.46 -25.16
N LYS A 360 -6.47 -17.23 -25.54
CA LYS A 360 -6.58 -18.30 -26.52
C LYS A 360 -6.90 -19.61 -25.80
N LEU A 361 -8.15 -19.95 -25.69
CA LEU A 361 -8.59 -21.21 -25.11
C LEU A 361 -8.57 -22.33 -26.16
N ALA A 362 -8.29 -23.56 -25.75
CA ALA A 362 -8.43 -24.75 -26.54
C ALA A 362 -9.91 -25.22 -26.58
N ASP A 363 -10.23 -26.11 -27.49
CA ASP A 363 -11.60 -26.52 -27.74
C ASP A 363 -12.18 -27.47 -26.67
N ASP A 364 -11.32 -27.99 -25.79
CA ASP A 364 -11.65 -28.85 -24.64
C ASP A 364 -12.06 -28.03 -23.38
N VAL A 365 -11.89 -26.72 -23.40
CA VAL A 365 -12.18 -25.86 -22.25
C VAL A 365 -13.68 -25.58 -22.13
N ASP A 366 -14.28 -26.07 -21.05
CA ASP A 366 -15.67 -25.79 -20.69
C ASP A 366 -15.75 -24.84 -19.48
N LEU A 367 -16.12 -23.57 -19.73
CA LEU A 367 -16.24 -22.54 -18.70
C LEU A 367 -17.33 -22.85 -17.66
N LYS A 368 -18.37 -23.65 -18.04
CA LYS A 368 -19.41 -24.07 -17.09
C LYS A 368 -18.88 -25.02 -16.04
N ILE A 369 -17.99 -25.93 -16.46
CA ILE A 369 -17.33 -26.86 -15.53
C ILE A 369 -16.44 -26.07 -14.58
N ILE A 370 -15.68 -25.10 -15.10
CA ILE A 370 -14.82 -24.24 -14.28
C ILE A 370 -15.66 -23.44 -13.29
N ALA A 371 -16.78 -22.82 -13.73
CA ALA A 371 -17.68 -22.07 -12.87
C ALA A 371 -18.25 -22.92 -11.71
N LYS A 372 -18.59 -24.19 -11.97
CA LYS A 372 -19.03 -25.13 -10.93
C LYS A 372 -17.92 -25.47 -9.94
N ASN A 373 -16.69 -25.66 -10.43
CA ASN A 373 -15.55 -26.07 -9.62
C ASN A 373 -14.94 -24.92 -8.79
N THR A 374 -15.37 -23.67 -9.03
CA THR A 374 -14.85 -22.47 -8.38
C THR A 374 -15.85 -21.85 -7.40
N SER A 375 -16.62 -22.68 -6.69
CA SER A 375 -17.53 -22.20 -5.63
C SER A 375 -16.77 -21.35 -4.61
N GLY A 376 -17.34 -20.19 -4.23
CA GLY A 376 -16.74 -19.25 -3.30
C GLY A 376 -15.66 -18.34 -3.89
N PHE A 377 -15.29 -18.48 -5.17
CA PHE A 377 -14.33 -17.58 -5.82
C PHE A 377 -14.99 -16.24 -6.13
N SER A 378 -14.24 -15.17 -5.89
CA SER A 378 -14.58 -13.83 -6.34
C SER A 378 -14.25 -13.61 -7.81
N GLY A 379 -14.73 -12.50 -8.39
CA GLY A 379 -14.36 -12.14 -9.77
C GLY A 379 -12.85 -12.00 -9.98
N ALA A 380 -12.14 -11.48 -8.98
CA ALA A 380 -10.69 -11.36 -9.03
C ALA A 380 -9.97 -12.72 -8.98
N ASP A 381 -10.50 -13.67 -8.22
CA ASP A 381 -9.95 -15.04 -8.17
C ASP A 381 -10.11 -15.73 -9.52
N LEU A 382 -11.28 -15.57 -10.19
CA LEU A 382 -11.53 -16.13 -11.51
C LEU A 382 -10.64 -15.52 -12.59
N GLU A 383 -10.41 -14.20 -12.54
CA GLU A 383 -9.43 -13.54 -13.41
C GLU A 383 -8.05 -14.12 -13.22
N ASN A 384 -7.64 -14.28 -11.94
CA ASN A 384 -6.34 -14.82 -11.59
C ASN A 384 -6.16 -16.27 -12.02
N VAL A 385 -7.20 -17.13 -11.92
CA VAL A 385 -7.15 -18.51 -12.42
C VAL A 385 -6.85 -18.53 -13.92
N LEU A 386 -7.60 -17.77 -14.71
CA LEU A 386 -7.36 -17.73 -16.15
C LEU A 386 -6.01 -17.10 -16.52
N ASN A 387 -5.51 -16.17 -15.71
CA ASN A 387 -4.19 -15.59 -15.91
C ASN A 387 -3.07 -16.60 -15.57
N GLU A 388 -3.20 -17.32 -14.45
CA GLU A 388 -2.25 -18.37 -14.07
C GLU A 388 -2.24 -19.53 -15.05
N ALA A 389 -3.41 -19.92 -15.59
CA ALA A 389 -3.52 -20.92 -16.65
C ALA A 389 -2.76 -20.48 -17.92
N ALA A 390 -2.92 -19.21 -18.32
CA ALA A 390 -2.16 -18.65 -19.45
C ALA A 390 -0.65 -18.67 -19.20
N LEU A 391 -0.21 -18.40 -17.98
CA LEU A 391 1.21 -18.47 -17.61
C LEU A 391 1.74 -19.92 -17.61
N LEU A 392 0.91 -20.89 -17.21
CA LEU A 392 1.26 -22.32 -17.25
C LEU A 392 1.39 -22.80 -18.70
N ALA A 393 0.39 -22.52 -19.57
CA ALA A 393 0.44 -22.84 -20.99
C ALA A 393 1.67 -22.26 -21.68
N ALA A 394 1.97 -20.98 -21.40
CA ALA A 394 3.15 -20.31 -21.96
C ALA A 394 4.48 -20.98 -21.51
N ARG A 395 4.59 -21.43 -20.25
CA ARG A 395 5.76 -22.19 -19.75
C ARG A 395 5.92 -23.55 -20.42
N LYS A 396 4.81 -24.18 -20.79
CA LYS A 396 4.77 -25.46 -21.53
C LYS A 396 4.99 -25.26 -23.03
N ASN A 397 5.17 -23.99 -23.50
CA ASN A 397 5.24 -23.60 -24.92
C ASN A 397 4.02 -24.05 -25.74
N GLN A 398 2.83 -23.96 -25.14
CA GLN A 398 1.57 -24.25 -25.81
C GLN A 398 1.02 -22.96 -26.47
N ASP A 399 0.31 -23.10 -27.59
CA ASP A 399 -0.33 -21.98 -28.30
C ASP A 399 -1.72 -21.62 -27.74
N LYS A 400 -2.35 -22.54 -27.04
CA LYS A 400 -3.69 -22.43 -26.44
C LYS A 400 -3.65 -22.95 -25.01
N ILE A 401 -4.55 -22.43 -24.18
CA ILE A 401 -4.76 -22.87 -22.80
C ILE A 401 -5.72 -24.06 -22.84
N ASP A 402 -5.33 -25.20 -22.34
CA ASP A 402 -6.17 -26.40 -22.22
C ASP A 402 -6.86 -26.49 -20.84
N MET A 403 -7.79 -27.46 -20.70
CA MET A 403 -8.54 -27.66 -19.45
C MET A 403 -7.60 -28.05 -18.29
N THR A 404 -6.53 -28.80 -18.57
CA THR A 404 -5.55 -29.24 -17.56
C THR A 404 -4.78 -28.05 -16.99
N ASP A 405 -4.42 -27.08 -17.84
CA ASP A 405 -3.75 -25.84 -17.38
C ASP A 405 -4.65 -25.05 -16.44
N ILE A 406 -5.95 -25.02 -16.70
CA ILE A 406 -6.92 -24.31 -15.84
C ILE A 406 -7.11 -25.04 -14.51
N GLU A 407 -7.22 -26.37 -14.53
CA GLU A 407 -7.29 -27.17 -13.30
C GLU A 407 -6.05 -27.01 -12.44
N ASP A 408 -4.86 -27.08 -13.04
CA ASP A 408 -3.59 -26.81 -12.34
C ASP A 408 -3.53 -25.37 -11.78
N ALA A 409 -4.07 -24.40 -12.52
CA ALA A 409 -4.15 -23.01 -12.07
C ALA A 409 -5.12 -22.84 -10.90
N MET A 410 -6.30 -23.49 -10.93
CA MET A 410 -7.26 -23.46 -9.82
C MET A 410 -6.62 -23.99 -8.54
N VAL A 411 -5.93 -25.14 -8.63
CA VAL A 411 -5.21 -25.70 -7.48
C VAL A 411 -4.11 -24.77 -7.00
N LYS A 412 -3.37 -24.13 -7.93
CA LYS A 412 -2.31 -23.18 -7.59
C LYS A 412 -2.84 -21.92 -6.91
N VAL A 413 -3.97 -21.37 -7.35
CA VAL A 413 -4.60 -20.19 -6.75
C VAL A 413 -5.12 -20.51 -5.35
N THR A 414 -5.72 -21.69 -5.15
CA THR A 414 -6.30 -22.09 -3.87
C THR A 414 -5.25 -22.51 -2.84
N MET A 415 -4.28 -23.34 -3.24
CA MET A 415 -3.32 -24.01 -2.35
C MET A 415 -1.90 -23.43 -2.42
N GLY A 416 -1.64 -22.58 -3.40
CA GLY A 416 -0.30 -22.05 -3.66
C GLY A 416 0.57 -22.93 -4.56
N PRO A 417 1.81 -22.49 -4.83
CA PRO A 417 2.73 -23.21 -5.73
C PRO A 417 3.24 -24.52 -5.13
N GLU A 418 3.53 -25.50 -5.99
CA GLU A 418 4.19 -26.75 -5.61
C GLU A 418 5.60 -26.52 -5.09
N LYS A 419 5.97 -27.23 -4.00
CA LYS A 419 7.32 -27.22 -3.43
C LYS A 419 8.09 -28.47 -3.88
N LYS A 420 8.47 -28.51 -5.16
CA LYS A 420 9.16 -29.67 -5.78
C LYS A 420 10.52 -30.03 -5.18
N THR A 421 11.17 -29.09 -4.50
CA THR A 421 12.51 -29.28 -3.92
C THR A 421 12.48 -29.81 -2.48
N ARG A 422 11.31 -29.91 -1.85
CA ARG A 422 11.19 -30.39 -0.48
C ARG A 422 11.27 -31.93 -0.46
N VAL A 423 12.41 -32.44 -0.07
CA VAL A 423 12.61 -33.89 0.15
C VAL A 423 11.94 -34.27 1.47
N ARG A 424 11.06 -35.27 1.42
CA ARG A 424 10.41 -35.85 2.59
C ARG A 424 10.99 -37.22 2.91
N SER A 425 11.02 -37.57 4.20
CA SER A 425 11.32 -38.94 4.63
C SER A 425 10.15 -39.87 4.27
N GLU A 426 10.45 -41.16 4.08
CA GLU A 426 9.42 -42.17 3.83
C GLU A 426 8.39 -42.23 4.96
N LYS A 427 8.83 -41.97 6.19
CA LYS A 427 7.93 -41.91 7.36
C LYS A 427 6.95 -40.75 7.23
N GLU A 428 7.43 -39.55 6.80
CA GLU A 428 6.58 -38.39 6.60
C GLU A 428 5.63 -38.54 5.41
N LYS A 429 6.09 -39.18 4.31
CA LYS A 429 5.24 -39.50 3.16
C LYS A 429 4.11 -40.43 3.57
N LYS A 430 4.42 -41.49 4.32
CA LYS A 430 3.44 -42.44 4.83
C LYS A 430 2.41 -41.75 5.73
N LEU A 431 2.86 -40.89 6.65
CA LEU A 431 1.98 -40.14 7.55
C LEU A 431 0.99 -39.29 6.76
N VAL A 432 1.48 -38.47 5.83
CA VAL A 432 0.63 -37.58 5.02
C VAL A 432 -0.31 -38.40 4.13
N SER A 433 0.14 -39.51 3.54
CA SER A 433 -0.71 -40.37 2.70
C SER A 433 -1.90 -40.93 3.46
N TYR A 434 -1.71 -41.40 4.69
CA TYR A 434 -2.82 -41.88 5.52
C TYR A 434 -3.70 -40.75 6.03
N HIS A 435 -3.12 -39.60 6.31
CA HIS A 435 -3.86 -38.41 6.72
C HIS A 435 -4.84 -37.95 5.63
N GLU A 436 -4.35 -37.73 4.41
CA GLU A 436 -5.19 -37.29 3.28
C GLU A 436 -6.20 -38.38 2.84
N ALA A 437 -5.75 -39.66 2.85
CA ALA A 437 -6.65 -40.78 2.60
C ALA A 437 -7.77 -40.84 3.66
N GLY A 438 -7.46 -40.53 4.93
CA GLY A 438 -8.43 -40.47 6.01
C GLY A 438 -9.55 -39.46 5.75
N HIS A 439 -9.20 -38.24 5.35
CA HIS A 439 -10.16 -37.21 4.95
C HIS A 439 -11.05 -37.70 3.79
N ALA A 440 -10.45 -38.22 2.74
CA ALA A 440 -11.16 -38.67 1.54
C ALA A 440 -12.12 -39.84 1.82
N VAL A 441 -11.65 -40.88 2.53
CA VAL A 441 -12.47 -42.06 2.85
C VAL A 441 -13.63 -41.67 3.77
N VAL A 442 -13.38 -40.87 4.82
CA VAL A 442 -14.45 -40.41 5.73
C VAL A 442 -15.51 -39.64 4.97
N SER A 443 -15.09 -38.66 4.16
CA SER A 443 -16.02 -37.81 3.38
C SER A 443 -16.88 -38.62 2.43
N ARG A 444 -16.33 -39.68 1.81
CA ARG A 444 -17.05 -40.54 0.86
C ARG A 444 -18.24 -41.27 1.49
N TYR A 445 -18.16 -41.60 2.78
CA TYR A 445 -19.24 -42.24 3.52
C TYR A 445 -20.20 -41.30 4.23
N LEU A 446 -20.05 -39.98 4.02
CA LEU A 446 -20.90 -38.96 4.59
C LEU A 446 -21.81 -38.39 3.49
N PRO A 447 -23.16 -38.56 3.60
CA PRO A 447 -24.07 -38.28 2.50
C PRO A 447 -24.20 -36.80 2.15
N THR A 448 -23.85 -35.89 3.08
CA THR A 448 -23.96 -34.44 2.83
C THR A 448 -22.67 -33.81 2.34
N GLN A 449 -21.58 -34.59 2.32
CA GLN A 449 -20.28 -34.06 1.88
C GLN A 449 -20.14 -34.09 0.36
N ASP A 450 -19.44 -33.09 -0.15
CA ASP A 450 -19.16 -33.00 -1.58
C ASP A 450 -18.19 -34.11 -2.04
N PRO A 451 -18.32 -34.60 -3.29
CA PRO A 451 -17.43 -35.64 -3.81
C PRO A 451 -15.97 -35.17 -3.87
N VAL A 452 -15.07 -36.12 -3.64
CA VAL A 452 -13.62 -35.87 -3.73
C VAL A 452 -13.25 -35.59 -5.19
N HIS A 453 -12.61 -34.45 -5.43
CA HIS A 453 -12.10 -34.06 -6.74
C HIS A 453 -10.66 -34.52 -6.95
N GLN A 454 -9.81 -34.33 -5.94
CA GLN A 454 -8.41 -34.67 -6.02
C GLN A 454 -7.81 -34.84 -4.63
N ILE A 455 -6.92 -35.82 -4.48
CA ILE A 455 -6.11 -36.02 -3.30
C ILE A 455 -4.64 -35.92 -3.70
N SER A 456 -3.83 -35.20 -2.95
CA SER A 456 -2.40 -35.07 -3.23
C SER A 456 -1.57 -34.97 -1.96
N ILE A 457 -0.45 -35.66 -1.96
CA ILE A 457 0.58 -35.54 -0.92
C ILE A 457 1.72 -34.63 -1.34
N VAL A 458 1.67 -34.03 -2.52
CA VAL A 458 2.67 -33.06 -2.96
C VAL A 458 2.51 -31.75 -2.17
N PRO A 459 3.55 -31.28 -1.47
CA PRO A 459 3.42 -30.10 -0.64
C PRO A 459 3.18 -28.83 -1.47
N ARG A 460 2.18 -28.04 -1.06
CA ARG A 460 1.85 -26.76 -1.66
C ARG A 460 1.73 -25.68 -0.59
N GLY A 461 2.26 -24.49 -0.83
CA GLY A 461 2.17 -23.39 0.12
C GLY A 461 2.63 -23.78 1.53
N MET A 462 1.73 -23.76 2.50
CA MET A 462 1.97 -24.21 3.88
C MET A 462 1.46 -25.64 4.13
N ALA A 463 0.67 -26.22 3.22
CA ALA A 463 0.07 -27.53 3.38
C ALA A 463 1.06 -28.66 3.06
N GLY A 464 0.98 -29.72 3.86
CA GLY A 464 1.72 -30.95 3.65
C GLY A 464 1.16 -31.80 2.51
N GLY A 465 -0.13 -31.92 2.42
CA GLY A 465 -0.94 -32.53 1.38
C GLY A 465 -2.25 -31.79 1.32
N TYR A 466 -3.18 -32.27 0.52
CA TYR A 466 -4.54 -31.74 0.48
C TYR A 466 -5.51 -32.75 -0.11
N THR A 467 -6.75 -32.69 0.41
CA THR A 467 -7.91 -33.35 -0.18
C THR A 467 -8.86 -32.26 -0.66
N MET A 468 -9.08 -32.17 -1.98
CA MET A 468 -9.96 -31.19 -2.61
C MET A 468 -11.33 -31.82 -2.90
N TYR A 469 -12.37 -31.09 -2.55
CA TYR A 469 -13.76 -31.49 -2.82
C TYR A 469 -14.32 -30.65 -3.96
N ARG A 470 -15.25 -31.22 -4.68
CA ARG A 470 -15.95 -30.56 -5.78
C ARG A 470 -17.39 -30.27 -5.35
N PRO A 471 -17.73 -29.02 -5.03
CA PRO A 471 -19.10 -28.67 -4.72
C PRO A 471 -20.05 -29.02 -5.86
N THR A 472 -21.15 -29.68 -5.55
CA THR A 472 -22.20 -30.03 -6.53
C THR A 472 -23.12 -28.85 -6.80
N GLU A 473 -23.29 -27.97 -5.81
CA GLU A 473 -24.13 -26.78 -5.86
C GLU A 473 -23.59 -25.66 -4.93
N ASP A 474 -23.97 -24.42 -5.19
CA ASP A 474 -23.68 -23.31 -4.29
C ASP A 474 -24.71 -23.28 -3.16
N LYS A 475 -24.27 -23.60 -1.95
CA LYS A 475 -25.13 -23.65 -0.75
C LYS A 475 -25.14 -22.31 -0.03
N SER A 476 -26.32 -21.69 0.06
CA SER A 476 -26.51 -20.47 0.87
C SER A 476 -26.69 -20.74 2.36
N PHE A 477 -27.15 -21.96 2.72
CA PHE A 477 -27.38 -22.38 4.10
C PHE A 477 -26.82 -23.78 4.33
N MET A 478 -26.31 -24.00 5.53
CA MET A 478 -25.87 -25.33 5.99
C MET A 478 -26.81 -25.83 7.08
N SER A 479 -27.26 -27.04 6.95
CA SER A 479 -28.02 -27.72 7.99
C SER A 479 -27.10 -28.14 9.16
N LYS A 480 -27.72 -28.43 10.31
CA LYS A 480 -26.97 -28.97 11.44
C LYS A 480 -26.22 -30.26 11.09
N THR A 481 -26.87 -31.15 10.35
CA THR A 481 -26.26 -32.42 9.90
C THR A 481 -25.06 -32.20 8.99
N GLU A 482 -25.15 -31.24 8.08
CA GLU A 482 -24.02 -30.88 7.19
C GLU A 482 -22.84 -30.32 7.99
N MET A 483 -23.10 -29.47 8.98
CA MET A 483 -22.03 -28.95 9.85
C MET A 483 -21.38 -30.06 10.68
N GLU A 484 -22.19 -30.96 11.26
CA GLU A 484 -21.68 -32.12 12.00
C GLU A 484 -20.83 -33.02 11.10
N GLU A 485 -21.29 -33.34 9.89
CA GLU A 485 -20.55 -34.16 8.92
C GLU A 485 -19.28 -33.50 8.41
N THR A 486 -19.29 -32.17 8.26
CA THR A 486 -18.09 -31.39 7.94
C THR A 486 -17.03 -31.53 9.03
N ILE A 487 -17.44 -31.47 10.31
CA ILE A 487 -16.51 -31.72 11.43
C ILE A 487 -15.95 -33.15 11.39
N VAL A 488 -16.80 -34.17 11.12
CA VAL A 488 -16.37 -35.55 10.98
C VAL A 488 -15.33 -35.71 9.87
N SER A 489 -15.56 -35.14 8.71
CA SER A 489 -14.64 -35.12 7.58
C SER A 489 -13.29 -34.46 7.94
N MET A 490 -13.31 -33.29 8.62
CA MET A 490 -12.10 -32.59 9.06
C MET A 490 -11.27 -33.43 10.05
N LEU A 491 -11.91 -34.23 10.88
CA LEU A 491 -11.22 -35.07 11.85
C LEU A 491 -10.73 -36.42 11.25
N GLY A 492 -11.07 -36.70 9.98
CA GLY A 492 -10.73 -37.94 9.26
C GLY A 492 -9.23 -38.20 9.18
N GLY A 493 -8.42 -37.19 8.88
CA GLY A 493 -6.97 -37.29 8.81
C GLY A 493 -6.35 -37.69 10.17
N ARG A 494 -6.77 -37.02 11.23
CA ARG A 494 -6.36 -37.33 12.61
C ARG A 494 -6.76 -38.74 13.05
N ALA A 495 -7.98 -39.14 12.70
CA ALA A 495 -8.49 -40.48 13.00
C ALA A 495 -7.69 -41.59 12.27
N ALA A 496 -7.30 -41.36 11.02
CA ALA A 496 -6.46 -42.29 10.26
C ALA A 496 -5.04 -42.39 10.84
N GLU A 497 -4.43 -41.30 11.27
CA GLU A 497 -3.14 -41.33 11.98
C GLU A 497 -3.22 -42.20 13.22
N GLN A 498 -4.23 -42.01 14.08
CA GLN A 498 -4.43 -42.78 15.30
C GLN A 498 -4.66 -44.27 15.00
N LEU A 499 -5.51 -44.58 14.02
CA LEU A 499 -5.90 -45.97 13.71
C LEU A 499 -4.74 -46.79 13.14
N ILE A 500 -3.94 -46.20 12.23
CA ILE A 500 -2.93 -46.96 11.47
C ILE A 500 -1.52 -46.82 12.05
N LEU A 501 -1.19 -45.62 12.53
CA LEU A 501 0.17 -45.34 13.01
C LEU A 501 0.31 -45.48 14.53
N ASN A 502 -0.79 -45.67 15.25
CA ASN A 502 -0.86 -45.62 16.71
C ASN A 502 -0.17 -44.40 17.33
N ASP A 503 -0.10 -43.32 16.56
CA ASP A 503 0.55 -42.07 16.93
C ASP A 503 -0.24 -40.89 16.28
N ILE A 504 0.02 -39.70 16.75
CA ILE A 504 -0.68 -38.51 16.35
C ILE A 504 0.33 -37.42 16.07
N SER A 505 0.08 -36.65 15.00
CA SER A 505 1.00 -35.62 14.57
C SER A 505 0.43 -34.21 14.76
N THR A 506 1.29 -33.20 14.63
CA THR A 506 0.90 -31.79 14.59
C THR A 506 0.29 -31.41 13.25
N GLY A 507 0.28 -32.28 12.25
CA GLY A 507 -0.25 -32.03 10.91
C GLY A 507 -1.73 -31.68 10.91
N ALA A 508 -2.51 -32.29 11.82
CA ALA A 508 -3.93 -32.07 11.97
C ALA A 508 -4.31 -30.73 12.69
N SER A 509 -3.36 -29.87 13.03
CA SER A 509 -3.63 -28.66 13.84
C SER A 509 -4.66 -27.74 13.19
N ASN A 510 -4.57 -27.51 11.89
CA ASN A 510 -5.51 -26.66 11.15
C ASN A 510 -6.92 -27.28 11.08
N ASP A 511 -7.02 -28.60 10.89
CA ASP A 511 -8.29 -29.31 10.82
C ASP A 511 -9.01 -29.26 12.18
N ILE A 512 -8.27 -29.44 13.27
CA ILE A 512 -8.80 -29.33 14.63
C ILE A 512 -9.26 -27.90 14.92
N GLU A 513 -8.49 -26.90 14.54
CA GLU A 513 -8.86 -25.49 14.72
C GLU A 513 -10.17 -25.15 13.99
N ARG A 514 -10.28 -25.53 12.71
CA ARG A 514 -11.48 -25.32 11.90
C ARG A 514 -12.68 -26.10 12.42
N ALA A 515 -12.50 -27.37 12.78
CA ALA A 515 -13.54 -28.18 13.37
C ALA A 515 -14.06 -27.58 14.69
N THR A 516 -13.17 -27.12 15.57
CA THR A 516 -13.52 -26.46 16.83
C THR A 516 -14.27 -25.15 16.60
N LYS A 517 -13.86 -24.36 15.60
CA LYS A 517 -14.54 -23.13 15.23
C LYS A 517 -15.96 -23.40 14.78
N ILE A 518 -16.18 -24.37 13.89
CA ILE A 518 -17.53 -24.77 13.43
C ILE A 518 -18.38 -25.24 14.62
N ALA A 519 -17.86 -26.12 15.47
CA ALA A 519 -18.57 -26.61 16.64
C ALA A 519 -18.98 -25.47 17.60
N ARG A 520 -18.08 -24.51 17.81
CA ARG A 520 -18.38 -23.31 18.63
C ARG A 520 -19.45 -22.42 17.98
N GLU A 521 -19.39 -22.20 16.68
CA GLU A 521 -20.43 -21.43 15.95
C GLU A 521 -21.79 -22.13 16.01
N MET A 522 -21.85 -23.46 15.90
CA MET A 522 -23.08 -24.24 16.06
C MET A 522 -23.72 -23.98 17.42
N VAL A 523 -22.93 -23.96 18.48
CA VAL A 523 -23.42 -23.78 19.86
C VAL A 523 -23.77 -22.34 20.16
N THR A 524 -22.88 -21.39 19.78
CA THR A 524 -23.02 -19.98 20.22
C THR A 524 -23.79 -19.11 19.24
N LYS A 525 -23.58 -19.28 17.93
CA LYS A 525 -24.14 -18.40 16.90
C LYS A 525 -25.45 -18.92 16.31
N TYR A 526 -25.54 -20.24 16.09
CA TYR A 526 -26.68 -20.81 15.39
C TYR A 526 -27.71 -21.48 16.34
N GLY A 527 -27.45 -21.51 17.65
CA GLY A 527 -28.36 -22.07 18.63
C GLY A 527 -28.70 -23.55 18.40
N MET A 528 -27.72 -24.35 17.91
CA MET A 528 -27.91 -25.75 17.54
C MET A 528 -27.72 -26.73 18.71
N SER A 529 -27.42 -26.24 19.92
CA SER A 529 -27.34 -27.06 21.13
C SER A 529 -28.72 -27.30 21.72
N LYS A 530 -29.03 -28.54 22.05
CA LYS A 530 -30.28 -28.88 22.78
C LYS A 530 -30.29 -28.36 24.22
N ARG A 531 -29.13 -28.22 24.84
CA ARG A 531 -28.98 -27.83 26.24
C ARG A 531 -29.07 -26.32 26.45
N LEU A 532 -28.51 -25.55 25.48
CA LEU A 532 -28.53 -24.09 25.50
C LEU A 532 -29.72 -23.48 24.74
N GLY A 533 -30.42 -24.29 23.92
CA GLY A 533 -31.55 -23.85 23.12
C GLY A 533 -31.18 -22.93 21.96
N THR A 534 -32.19 -22.23 21.44
CA THR A 534 -32.07 -21.30 20.31
C THR A 534 -31.69 -19.90 20.77
N ILE A 535 -30.57 -19.77 21.48
CA ILE A 535 -30.06 -18.53 22.02
C ILE A 535 -28.70 -18.26 21.36
N MET A 536 -28.46 -17.01 21.00
CA MET A 536 -27.16 -16.54 20.49
C MET A 536 -26.34 -16.00 21.67
N PHE A 537 -25.12 -16.48 21.81
CA PHE A 537 -24.16 -16.05 22.81
C PHE A 537 -22.97 -15.36 22.13
N GLY A 538 -22.44 -14.30 22.75
CA GLY A 538 -21.27 -13.61 22.21
C GLY A 538 -21.59 -12.70 21.02
N SER A 539 -22.68 -11.94 21.10
CA SER A 539 -23.05 -10.90 20.12
C SER A 539 -22.12 -9.67 20.14
N GLY A 540 -21.08 -9.71 20.97
CA GLY A 540 -20.08 -8.65 21.05
C GLY A 540 -19.29 -8.55 19.75
N GLN A 541 -19.32 -7.38 19.16
CA GLN A 541 -18.51 -6.98 18.02
C GLN A 541 -17.06 -7.43 18.25
N GLU A 542 -16.50 -8.19 17.32
CA GLU A 542 -15.07 -8.38 17.22
C GLU A 542 -14.39 -7.03 16.92
N GLU A 543 -14.30 -6.17 17.92
CA GLU A 543 -13.40 -5.02 17.84
C GLU A 543 -11.98 -5.56 17.96
N VAL A 544 -11.38 -5.87 16.81
CA VAL A 544 -9.94 -6.08 16.69
C VAL A 544 -9.25 -4.76 16.96
N PHE A 545 -8.98 -4.47 18.21
CA PHE A 545 -8.13 -3.36 18.62
C PHE A 545 -6.67 -3.87 18.65
N LEU A 546 -5.92 -3.48 17.65
CA LEU A 546 -4.44 -3.58 17.66
C LEU A 546 -3.91 -2.76 18.85
N GLY A 547 -3.61 -3.43 19.96
CA GLY A 547 -2.74 -2.82 20.93
C GLY A 547 -2.98 -2.97 22.44
N ARG A 548 -4.10 -3.51 22.90
CA ARG A 548 -4.28 -3.96 24.30
C ARG A 548 -5.43 -4.96 24.37
N ASP A 549 -5.15 -6.12 24.93
CA ASP A 549 -6.15 -7.06 25.43
C ASP A 549 -6.98 -6.40 26.55
N PHE A 550 -8.01 -5.63 26.18
CA PHE A 550 -9.14 -5.48 27.07
C PHE A 550 -9.97 -6.74 26.86
N GLY A 551 -9.93 -7.64 27.85
CA GLY A 551 -10.55 -8.94 27.81
C GLY A 551 -11.97 -8.85 27.22
N HIS A 552 -12.28 -9.76 26.29
CA HIS A 552 -13.62 -9.93 25.75
C HIS A 552 -14.62 -9.94 26.92
N GLN A 553 -15.41 -8.90 27.04
CA GLN A 553 -16.46 -8.85 28.05
C GLN A 553 -17.54 -9.83 27.58
N ARG A 554 -17.49 -11.05 28.13
CA ARG A 554 -18.49 -12.07 27.83
C ARG A 554 -19.85 -11.54 28.26
N ASP A 555 -20.84 -11.65 27.40
CA ASP A 555 -22.23 -11.28 27.66
C ASP A 555 -23.03 -12.39 28.37
N TYR A 556 -22.36 -13.43 28.85
CA TYR A 556 -22.91 -14.59 29.51
C TYR A 556 -22.10 -15.02 30.76
N SER A 557 -22.76 -15.72 31.66
CA SER A 557 -22.17 -16.16 32.93
C SER A 557 -21.08 -17.24 32.73
N GLU A 558 -20.18 -17.42 33.71
CA GLU A 558 -19.20 -18.50 33.74
C GLU A 558 -19.86 -19.88 33.62
N HIS A 559 -21.00 -20.08 34.27
CA HIS A 559 -21.78 -21.32 34.16
C HIS A 559 -22.24 -21.60 32.73
N THR A 560 -22.65 -20.56 31.99
CA THR A 560 -22.98 -20.70 30.55
C THR A 560 -21.73 -21.01 29.72
N ALA A 561 -20.57 -20.41 30.04
CA ALA A 561 -19.31 -20.71 29.37
C ALA A 561 -18.93 -22.19 29.56
N ASP A 562 -19.05 -22.73 30.78
CA ASP A 562 -18.80 -24.14 31.05
C ASP A 562 -19.68 -25.05 30.18
N ILE A 563 -20.98 -24.71 30.07
CA ILE A 563 -21.91 -25.49 29.22
C ILE A 563 -21.53 -25.40 27.74
N ILE A 564 -21.14 -24.20 27.26
CA ILE A 564 -20.66 -24.04 25.88
C ILE A 564 -19.44 -24.94 25.61
N ASP A 565 -18.47 -24.93 26.50
CA ASP A 565 -17.25 -25.72 26.34
C ASP A 565 -17.53 -27.24 26.41
N GLU A 566 -18.45 -27.68 27.28
CA GLU A 566 -18.92 -29.06 27.35
C GLU A 566 -19.63 -29.51 26.04
N GLU A 567 -20.55 -28.67 25.52
CA GLU A 567 -21.27 -28.97 24.27
C GLU A 567 -20.33 -28.98 23.06
N VAL A 568 -19.38 -28.02 22.95
CA VAL A 568 -18.35 -28.02 21.91
C VAL A 568 -17.50 -29.26 21.97
N LYS A 569 -16.99 -29.64 23.17
CA LYS A 569 -16.22 -30.85 23.37
C LYS A 569 -17.01 -32.10 22.97
N LYS A 570 -18.28 -32.18 23.35
CA LYS A 570 -19.15 -33.29 23.00
C LYS A 570 -19.34 -33.45 21.49
N ILE A 571 -19.53 -32.34 20.76
CA ILE A 571 -19.64 -32.35 19.29
C ILE A 571 -18.37 -32.89 18.67
N ILE A 572 -17.20 -32.41 19.09
CA ILE A 572 -15.89 -32.85 18.59
C ILE A 572 -15.63 -34.34 18.90
N ASP A 573 -15.84 -34.76 20.16
CA ASP A 573 -15.64 -36.15 20.58
C ASP A 573 -16.55 -37.10 19.78
N THR A 574 -17.84 -36.78 19.63
CA THR A 574 -18.81 -37.57 18.85
C THR A 574 -18.41 -37.67 17.38
N ALA A 575 -17.94 -36.55 16.80
CA ALA A 575 -17.49 -36.52 15.41
C ALA A 575 -16.22 -37.35 15.22
N TYR A 576 -15.28 -37.27 16.15
CA TYR A 576 -14.05 -38.08 16.13
C TYR A 576 -14.32 -39.56 16.23
N GLU A 577 -15.20 -39.99 17.14
CA GLU A 577 -15.63 -41.39 17.29
C GLU A 577 -16.33 -41.89 16.01
N ARG A 578 -17.15 -41.05 15.35
CA ARG A 578 -17.80 -41.38 14.07
C ARG A 578 -16.76 -41.55 12.96
N ALA A 579 -15.74 -40.66 12.88
CA ALA A 579 -14.65 -40.78 11.91
C ALA A 579 -13.84 -42.08 12.12
N LEU A 580 -13.47 -42.39 13.36
CA LEU A 580 -12.77 -43.64 13.70
C LEU A 580 -13.59 -44.89 13.31
N ARG A 581 -14.90 -44.87 13.56
CA ARG A 581 -15.80 -45.97 13.18
C ARG A 581 -15.82 -46.18 11.66
N ILE A 582 -16.03 -45.12 10.90
CA ILE A 582 -16.05 -45.17 9.42
C ILE A 582 -14.73 -45.76 8.90
N LEU A 583 -13.59 -45.30 9.42
CA LEU A 583 -12.29 -45.79 8.99
C LEU A 583 -12.02 -47.21 9.41
N SER A 584 -12.43 -47.65 10.61
CA SER A 584 -12.26 -49.04 11.07
C SER A 584 -13.09 -50.04 10.27
N GLU A 585 -14.29 -49.65 9.85
CA GLU A 585 -15.16 -50.45 8.98
C GLU A 585 -14.65 -50.52 7.55
N ASN A 586 -13.80 -49.57 7.13
CA ASN A 586 -13.30 -49.43 5.75
C ASN A 586 -11.76 -49.39 5.68
N VAL A 587 -11.08 -50.08 6.59
CA VAL A 587 -9.62 -50.03 6.69
C VAL A 587 -8.91 -50.49 5.41
N ASP A 588 -9.48 -51.46 4.70
CA ASP A 588 -8.93 -51.97 3.44
C ASP A 588 -8.92 -50.87 2.35
N LYS A 589 -10.01 -50.11 2.24
CA LYS A 589 -10.09 -48.98 1.29
C LYS A 589 -9.10 -47.87 1.68
N LEU A 590 -8.93 -47.60 2.98
CA LEU A 590 -7.94 -46.66 3.50
C LEU A 590 -6.51 -47.06 3.09
N HIS A 591 -6.17 -48.35 3.21
CA HIS A 591 -4.86 -48.86 2.79
C HIS A 591 -4.64 -48.78 1.28
N ILE A 592 -5.66 -49.06 0.47
CA ILE A 592 -5.58 -48.94 -1.00
C ILE A 592 -5.33 -47.47 -1.41
N VAL A 593 -6.13 -46.53 -0.90
CA VAL A 593 -5.97 -45.12 -1.21
C VAL A 593 -4.60 -44.59 -0.78
N ALA A 594 -4.20 -44.87 0.46
CA ALA A 594 -2.89 -44.47 0.96
C ALA A 594 -1.73 -45.12 0.17
N GLY A 595 -1.88 -46.38 -0.27
CA GLY A 595 -0.90 -47.06 -1.11
C GLY A 595 -0.72 -46.42 -2.47
N ILE A 596 -1.81 -46.08 -3.15
CA ILE A 596 -1.76 -45.35 -4.42
C ILE A 596 -1.14 -43.96 -4.25
N LEU A 597 -1.47 -43.24 -3.16
CA LEU A 597 -0.85 -41.95 -2.86
C LEU A 597 0.66 -42.05 -2.61
N LEU A 598 1.13 -43.12 -1.99
CA LEU A 598 2.56 -43.35 -1.80
C LEU A 598 3.29 -43.58 -3.13
N GLU A 599 2.63 -44.25 -4.09
CA GLU A 599 3.20 -44.58 -5.40
C GLU A 599 3.10 -43.39 -6.38
N LYS A 600 1.91 -42.82 -6.54
CA LYS A 600 1.62 -41.81 -7.56
C LYS A 600 1.66 -40.34 -7.04
N GLU A 601 1.72 -40.16 -5.73
CA GLU A 601 1.67 -38.87 -5.02
C GLU A 601 0.37 -38.05 -5.26
N LYS A 602 -0.51 -38.48 -6.19
CA LYS A 602 -1.75 -37.79 -6.57
C LYS A 602 -2.78 -38.81 -7.07
N ILE A 603 -4.05 -38.62 -6.71
CA ILE A 603 -5.21 -39.38 -7.17
C ILE A 603 -6.28 -38.43 -7.61
N ASP A 604 -6.88 -38.58 -8.79
CA ASP A 604 -8.04 -37.83 -9.23
C ASP A 604 -9.36 -38.43 -8.70
N GLY A 605 -10.43 -37.66 -8.76
CA GLY A 605 -11.74 -38.06 -8.25
C GLY A 605 -12.31 -39.29 -8.94
N ALA A 606 -12.07 -39.51 -10.24
CA ALA A 606 -12.56 -40.64 -11.00
C ALA A 606 -11.80 -41.91 -10.57
N GLU A 607 -10.48 -41.84 -10.41
CA GLU A 607 -9.65 -42.95 -9.90
C GLU A 607 -10.02 -43.28 -8.45
N PHE A 608 -10.27 -42.29 -7.61
CA PHE A 608 -10.73 -42.49 -6.24
C PHE A 608 -12.07 -43.20 -6.18
N GLU A 609 -13.08 -42.77 -6.92
CA GLU A 609 -14.41 -43.41 -6.96
C GLU A 609 -14.33 -44.86 -7.49
N ALA A 610 -13.46 -45.14 -8.46
CA ALA A 610 -13.28 -46.51 -8.98
C ALA A 610 -12.85 -47.51 -7.91
N ILE A 611 -12.12 -47.08 -6.86
CA ILE A 611 -11.72 -47.91 -5.73
C ILE A 611 -12.92 -48.42 -4.92
N PHE A 612 -14.01 -47.67 -4.86
CA PHE A 612 -15.21 -47.99 -4.09
C PHE A 612 -16.27 -48.73 -4.91
N ASN A 613 -16.19 -48.71 -6.23
CA ASN A 613 -17.12 -49.40 -7.13
C ASN A 613 -16.68 -50.84 -7.47
N ASN A 614 -15.45 -51.21 -7.10
CA ASN A 614 -14.91 -52.56 -7.17
C ASN A 614 -14.93 -53.22 -5.77
#